data_eec2744748c2c9387e774270cd594066
#
_entry.id   eec2744748c2c9387e774270cd594066
#
_cell.length_a   1.000
_cell.length_b   1.000
_cell.length_c   1.000
_cell.angle_alpha   90.00
_cell.angle_beta   90.00
_cell.angle_gamma   90.00
#
_symmetry.space_group_name_H-M   'P 1'
#
loop_
_entity.id
_entity.type
_entity.pdbx_description
1 polymer ?
#
loop_
_entity_poly.entity_id
_entity_poly.type
_entity_poly.pdbx_seq_one_letter_code
_entity_poly.pdbx_strand_id
1 'polypeptide(L)'
;MLISLLWHALFFTALLAAGLGAFALITRLERTVTARATPPTLRRRSLLLTALGLTVAALPFELPAAQRLWLPAAAALLIALAWLDWRHRWLPDRLTQPLLWGGLLCNLDARWAPLDDAVIGAAAGYGALWLLNALYRLVRGRNGIGQGDFKLLAALGAWLGWTALPLLVCLAAVFGLGAALAHGLHNRRAWRAPQPFGIALAAAGWLLLMMNADQNMPALFG
;
A
#
# COMPACT_ATOMS: atom_id res chain seq x y z
N MET A 1 24.04 7.93 -20.39
CA MET A 1 24.57 7.40 -19.11
C MET A 1 24.44 8.42 -17.96
N LEU A 2 25.03 9.61 -18.03
CA LEU A 2 24.97 10.61 -16.94
C LEU A 2 23.54 11.08 -16.61
N ILE A 3 22.70 11.35 -17.63
CA ILE A 3 21.31 11.74 -17.46
C ILE A 3 20.48 10.64 -16.79
N SER A 4 20.71 9.38 -17.16
CA SER A 4 20.04 8.24 -16.52
C SER A 4 20.40 8.12 -15.04
N LEU A 5 21.67 8.27 -14.69
CA LEU A 5 22.14 8.27 -13.30
C LEU A 5 21.52 9.42 -12.48
N LEU A 6 21.41 10.61 -13.05
CA LEU A 6 20.75 11.75 -12.40
C LEU A 6 19.27 11.48 -12.14
N TRP A 7 18.54 10.88 -13.10
CA TRP A 7 17.13 10.53 -12.94
C TRP A 7 16.94 9.46 -11.86
N HIS A 8 17.81 8.46 -11.78
CA HIS A 8 17.75 7.46 -10.70
C HIS A 8 18.02 8.11 -9.34
N ALA A 9 19.06 8.97 -9.25
CA ALA A 9 19.37 9.68 -8.01
C ALA A 9 18.19 10.55 -7.55
N LEU A 10 17.56 11.31 -8.44
CA LEU A 10 16.36 12.11 -8.14
C LEU A 10 15.19 11.24 -7.69
N PHE A 11 14.95 10.11 -8.34
CA PHE A 11 13.88 9.20 -7.95
C PHE A 11 14.11 8.62 -6.56
N PHE A 12 15.33 8.15 -6.25
CA PHE A 12 15.65 7.59 -4.94
C PHE A 12 15.63 8.64 -3.83
N THR A 13 16.08 9.87 -4.10
CA THR A 13 15.92 10.97 -3.13
C THR A 13 14.46 11.31 -2.89
N ALA A 14 13.61 11.24 -3.91
CA ALA A 14 12.17 11.44 -3.78
C ALA A 14 11.51 10.33 -2.95
N LEU A 15 11.90 9.07 -3.10
CA LEU A 15 11.42 7.95 -2.26
C LEU A 15 11.85 8.11 -0.80
N LEU A 16 13.07 8.55 -0.54
CA LEU A 16 13.52 8.85 0.82
C LEU A 16 12.75 10.03 1.42
N ALA A 17 12.51 11.09 0.63
CA ALA A 17 11.68 12.22 1.03
C ALA A 17 10.22 11.79 1.31
N ALA A 18 9.69 10.80 0.57
CA ALA A 18 8.40 10.20 0.82
C ALA A 18 8.32 9.55 2.21
N GLY A 19 9.38 8.87 2.64
CA GLY A 19 9.48 8.32 4.02
C GLY A 19 9.44 9.41 5.09
N LEU A 20 10.09 10.55 4.84
CA LEU A 20 10.03 11.71 5.74
C LEU A 20 8.66 12.39 5.73
N GLY A 21 8.02 12.49 4.57
CA GLY A 21 6.64 12.97 4.40
C GLY A 21 5.64 12.08 5.14
N ALA A 22 5.76 10.77 5.01
CA ALA A 22 4.98 9.81 5.77
C ALA A 22 5.16 10.00 7.28
N PHE A 23 6.40 10.23 7.75
CA PHE A 23 6.67 10.55 9.16
C PHE A 23 5.94 11.81 9.63
N ALA A 24 6.00 12.91 8.87
CA ALA A 24 5.29 14.15 9.21
C ALA A 24 3.77 13.94 9.25
N LEU A 25 3.24 13.19 8.29
CA LEU A 25 1.82 12.88 8.18
C LEU A 25 1.32 12.04 9.35
N ILE A 26 2.04 10.98 9.70
CA ILE A 26 1.76 10.11 10.85
C ILE A 26 1.80 10.92 12.14
N THR A 27 2.83 11.80 12.33
CA THR A 27 2.92 12.62 13.54
C THR A 27 1.72 13.54 13.73
N ARG A 28 1.20 14.09 12.64
CA ARG A 28 -0.01 14.93 12.69
C ARG A 28 -1.24 14.12 13.06
N LEU A 29 -1.42 12.94 12.43
CA LEU A 29 -2.58 12.10 12.65
C LEU A 29 -2.58 11.45 14.04
N GLU A 30 -1.45 10.95 14.53
CA GLU A 30 -1.36 10.38 15.88
C GLU A 30 -1.64 11.40 16.96
N ARG A 31 -1.22 12.67 16.81
CA ARG A 31 -1.53 13.74 17.77
C ARG A 31 -3.05 14.00 17.87
N THR A 32 -3.80 13.75 16.81
CA THR A 32 -5.25 13.98 16.79
C THR A 32 -6.05 12.81 17.34
N VAL A 33 -5.45 11.61 17.41
CA VAL A 33 -6.19 10.35 17.70
C VAL A 33 -5.79 9.70 19.01
N THR A 34 -4.54 9.85 19.45
CA THR A 34 -4.03 9.12 20.63
C THR A 34 -3.32 10.04 21.64
N ALA A 35 -3.72 9.93 22.91
CA ALA A 35 -3.00 10.54 24.03
C ALA A 35 -1.64 9.88 24.29
N ARG A 36 -1.33 8.72 23.69
CA ARG A 36 -0.08 7.97 23.81
C ARG A 36 0.62 7.86 22.45
N ALA A 37 1.30 8.93 22.05
CA ALA A 37 2.15 8.88 20.86
C ALA A 37 3.38 7.97 21.08
N THR A 38 3.76 7.21 20.05
CA THR A 38 5.04 6.47 20.03
C THR A 38 6.22 7.44 20.15
N PRO A 39 7.33 7.07 20.82
CA PRO A 39 8.52 7.90 20.87
C PRO A 39 8.97 8.30 19.46
N PRO A 40 9.23 9.58 19.21
CA PRO A 40 9.53 10.08 17.86
C PRO A 40 10.78 9.43 17.24
N THR A 41 11.74 9.00 18.05
CA THR A 41 12.97 8.34 17.61
C THR A 41 12.72 6.95 17.03
N LEU A 42 11.91 6.11 17.69
CA LEU A 42 11.58 4.77 17.22
C LEU A 42 10.74 4.84 15.93
N ARG A 43 9.76 5.73 15.91
CA ARG A 43 8.93 5.96 14.74
C ARG A 43 9.75 6.43 13.54
N ARG A 44 10.65 7.39 13.71
CA ARG A 44 11.51 7.89 12.64
C ARG A 44 12.40 6.78 12.08
N ARG A 45 13.04 5.97 12.95
CA ARG A 45 13.89 4.87 12.50
C ARG A 45 13.15 3.85 11.66
N SER A 46 11.98 3.36 12.11
CA SER A 46 11.25 2.36 11.34
C SER A 46 10.70 2.90 10.03
N LEU A 47 10.26 4.15 9.96
CA LEU A 47 9.83 4.76 8.71
C LEU A 47 10.98 4.99 7.72
N LEU A 48 12.15 5.37 8.21
CA LEU A 48 13.34 5.46 7.37
C LEU A 48 13.76 4.08 6.85
N LEU A 49 13.70 3.04 7.69
CA LEU A 49 14.01 1.67 7.25
C LEU A 49 12.99 1.14 6.23
N THR A 50 11.69 1.45 6.39
CA THR A 50 10.68 1.10 5.38
C THR A 50 10.88 1.89 4.09
N ALA A 51 11.15 3.18 4.15
CA ALA A 51 11.47 3.97 2.97
C ALA A 51 12.72 3.46 2.24
N LEU A 52 13.77 3.14 3.00
CA LEU A 52 14.99 2.54 2.46
C LEU A 52 14.70 1.16 1.82
N GLY A 53 13.89 0.32 2.49
CA GLY A 53 13.46 -0.97 1.96
C GLY A 53 12.70 -0.84 0.65
N LEU A 54 11.75 0.11 0.56
CA LEU A 54 11.04 0.40 -0.69
C LEU A 54 11.98 0.92 -1.78
N THR A 55 12.96 1.74 -1.42
CA THR A 55 13.97 2.24 -2.36
C THR A 55 14.81 1.08 -2.91
N VAL A 56 15.31 0.21 -2.04
CA VAL A 56 16.08 -0.97 -2.45
C VAL A 56 15.23 -1.93 -3.30
N ALA A 57 13.96 -2.15 -2.93
CA ALA A 57 13.05 -2.99 -3.70
C ALA A 57 12.73 -2.42 -5.09
N ALA A 58 12.88 -1.11 -5.30
CA ALA A 58 12.66 -0.47 -6.60
C ALA A 58 13.90 -0.45 -7.50
N LEU A 59 15.09 -0.80 -6.98
CA LEU A 59 16.34 -0.77 -7.75
C LEU A 59 16.35 -1.64 -9.02
N PRO A 60 15.78 -2.87 -9.02
CA PRO A 60 15.81 -3.71 -10.20
C PRO A 60 14.85 -3.31 -11.32
N PHE A 61 13.97 -2.30 -11.08
CA PHE A 61 12.93 -1.94 -12.03
C PHE A 61 13.29 -0.71 -12.87
N GLU A 62 13.11 -0.84 -14.17
CA GLU A 62 13.29 0.26 -15.15
C GLU A 62 11.98 1.04 -15.31
N LEU A 63 11.87 2.16 -14.58
CA LEU A 63 10.64 2.93 -14.51
C LEU A 63 10.60 4.08 -15.52
N PRO A 64 9.49 4.29 -16.27
CA PRO A 64 9.27 5.45 -17.10
C PRO A 64 9.32 6.75 -16.30
N ALA A 65 9.84 7.83 -16.90
CA ALA A 65 10.00 9.14 -16.24
C ALA A 65 8.68 9.66 -15.66
N ALA A 66 7.57 9.46 -16.36
CA ALA A 66 6.25 9.91 -15.94
C ALA A 66 5.75 9.17 -14.67
N GLN A 67 6.03 7.88 -14.54
CA GLN A 67 5.64 7.09 -13.37
C GLN A 67 6.49 7.43 -12.14
N ARG A 68 7.76 7.81 -12.32
CA ARG A 68 8.66 8.25 -11.24
C ARG A 68 8.13 9.45 -10.45
N LEU A 69 7.27 10.29 -11.04
CA LEU A 69 6.67 11.43 -10.35
C LEU A 69 5.58 11.02 -9.35
N TRP A 70 4.78 10.00 -9.68
CA TRP A 70 3.64 9.57 -8.87
C TRP A 70 4.02 8.58 -7.76
N LEU A 71 5.01 7.73 -8.02
CA LEU A 71 5.42 6.68 -7.10
C LEU A 71 5.86 7.17 -5.71
N PRO A 72 6.63 8.27 -5.56
CA PRO A 72 6.99 8.77 -4.24
C PRO A 72 5.78 9.19 -3.40
N ALA A 73 4.76 9.79 -4.03
CA ALA A 73 3.53 10.14 -3.33
C ALA A 73 2.74 8.89 -2.90
N ALA A 74 2.61 7.91 -3.79
CA ALA A 74 1.99 6.63 -3.46
C ALA A 74 2.76 5.91 -2.33
N ALA A 75 4.09 5.87 -2.40
CA ALA A 75 4.95 5.28 -1.37
C ALA A 75 4.73 5.95 0.00
N ALA A 76 4.70 7.30 0.05
CA ALA A 76 4.46 8.02 1.30
C ALA A 76 3.11 7.65 1.93
N LEU A 77 2.05 7.57 1.12
CA LEU A 77 0.72 7.20 1.60
C LEU A 77 0.66 5.74 2.04
N LEU A 78 1.25 4.81 1.27
CA LEU A 78 1.28 3.38 1.61
C LEU A 78 2.11 3.12 2.88
N ILE A 79 3.27 3.78 3.06
CA ILE A 79 4.08 3.69 4.28
C ILE A 79 3.27 4.20 5.48
N ALA A 80 2.59 5.35 5.33
CA ALA A 80 1.80 5.93 6.41
C ALA A 80 0.62 5.02 6.79
N LEU A 81 -0.10 4.47 5.80
CA LEU A 81 -1.20 3.53 6.01
C LEU A 81 -0.72 2.23 6.67
N ALA A 82 0.36 1.63 6.18
CA ALA A 82 0.95 0.42 6.76
C ALA A 82 1.39 0.63 8.23
N TRP A 83 2.00 1.78 8.54
CA TRP A 83 2.38 2.13 9.90
C TRP A 83 1.19 2.28 10.83
N LEU A 84 0.15 3.02 10.41
CA LEU A 84 -1.05 3.24 11.20
C LEU A 84 -1.83 1.95 11.41
N ASP A 85 -1.90 1.09 10.40
CA ASP A 85 -2.50 -0.23 10.52
C ASP A 85 -1.74 -1.11 11.51
N TRP A 86 -0.41 -1.11 11.44
CA TRP A 86 0.42 -1.88 12.39
C TRP A 86 0.23 -1.45 13.83
N ARG A 87 0.18 -0.13 14.08
CA ARG A 87 0.13 0.40 15.47
C ARG A 87 -1.28 0.48 16.03
N HIS A 88 -2.22 0.89 15.21
CA HIS A 88 -3.57 1.28 15.64
C HIS A 88 -4.68 0.46 15.00
N ARG A 89 -4.35 -0.39 14.01
CA ARG A 89 -5.33 -1.12 13.18
C ARG A 89 -6.39 -0.18 12.62
N TRP A 90 -5.93 0.94 12.13
CA TRP A 90 -6.75 2.02 11.63
C TRP A 90 -6.20 2.59 10.33
N LEU A 91 -7.03 2.61 9.31
CA LEU A 91 -6.75 3.15 8.00
C LEU A 91 -7.62 4.38 7.77
N PRO A 92 -7.09 5.61 8.01
CA PRO A 92 -7.89 6.83 7.95
C PRO A 92 -8.22 7.23 6.51
N ASP A 93 -9.44 7.73 6.31
CA ASP A 93 -9.91 8.23 5.02
C ASP A 93 -9.05 9.37 4.47
N ARG A 94 -8.44 10.15 5.37
CA ARG A 94 -7.50 11.23 5.03
C ARG A 94 -6.27 10.76 4.26
N LEU A 95 -5.95 9.45 4.26
CA LEU A 95 -4.85 8.84 3.51
C LEU A 95 -5.36 7.95 2.38
N THR A 96 -6.40 7.15 2.63
CA THR A 96 -6.95 6.25 1.61
C THR A 96 -7.60 7.01 0.46
N GLN A 97 -8.28 8.13 0.74
CA GLN A 97 -8.89 8.97 -0.29
C GLN A 97 -7.87 9.62 -1.24
N PRO A 98 -6.82 10.32 -0.75
CA PRO A 98 -5.77 10.83 -1.65
C PRO A 98 -5.07 9.73 -2.45
N LEU A 99 -4.88 8.54 -1.86
CA LEU A 99 -4.30 7.40 -2.58
C LEU A 99 -5.23 6.96 -3.71
N LEU A 100 -6.54 6.84 -3.47
CA LEU A 100 -7.53 6.46 -4.47
C LEU A 100 -7.58 7.48 -5.62
N TRP A 101 -7.75 8.75 -5.29
CA TRP A 101 -7.81 9.82 -6.30
C TRP A 101 -6.50 9.97 -7.07
N GLY A 102 -5.35 9.80 -6.40
CA GLY A 102 -4.04 9.76 -7.04
C GLY A 102 -3.95 8.66 -8.09
N GLY A 103 -4.49 7.46 -7.80
CA GLY A 103 -4.55 6.35 -8.74
C GLY A 103 -5.40 6.67 -9.98
N LEU A 104 -6.61 7.21 -9.78
CA LEU A 104 -7.48 7.60 -10.88
C LEU A 104 -6.86 8.72 -11.73
N LEU A 105 -6.27 9.74 -11.09
CA LEU A 105 -5.66 10.87 -11.81
C LEU A 105 -4.43 10.47 -12.61
N CYS A 106 -3.58 9.60 -12.07
CA CYS A 106 -2.41 9.15 -12.84
C CYS A 106 -2.79 8.23 -14.00
N ASN A 107 -3.94 7.56 -13.93
CA ASN A 107 -4.46 6.69 -14.99
C ASN A 107 -5.33 7.44 -16.02
N LEU A 108 -5.51 8.76 -15.90
CA LEU A 108 -6.04 9.58 -17.02
C LEU A 108 -5.21 9.41 -18.29
N ASP A 109 -3.90 9.22 -18.16
CA ASP A 109 -2.99 8.94 -19.25
C ASP A 109 -2.67 7.44 -19.39
N ALA A 110 -3.48 6.55 -18.82
CA ALA A 110 -3.30 5.09 -18.83
C ALA A 110 -1.88 4.62 -18.43
N ARG A 111 -1.34 5.18 -17.35
CA ARG A 111 0.07 4.95 -16.94
C ARG A 111 0.31 3.57 -16.34
N TRP A 112 -0.64 3.03 -15.59
CA TRP A 112 -0.63 1.68 -15.02
C TRP A 112 -1.76 0.82 -15.54
N ALA A 113 -2.94 1.43 -15.78
CA ALA A 113 -4.11 0.77 -16.32
C ALA A 113 -4.94 1.77 -17.14
N PRO A 114 -5.75 1.33 -18.09
CA PRO A 114 -6.80 2.15 -18.70
C PRO A 114 -7.71 2.74 -17.61
N LEU A 115 -8.22 3.96 -17.83
CA LEU A 115 -9.01 4.67 -16.81
C LEU A 115 -10.29 3.91 -16.43
N ASP A 116 -10.95 3.29 -17.41
CA ASP A 116 -12.13 2.45 -17.19
C ASP A 116 -11.80 1.25 -16.28
N ASP A 117 -10.69 0.57 -16.53
CA ASP A 117 -10.19 -0.52 -15.67
C ASP A 117 -9.83 -0.02 -14.27
N ALA A 118 -9.26 1.17 -14.15
CA ALA A 118 -8.96 1.78 -12.86
C ALA A 118 -10.23 2.10 -12.06
N VAL A 119 -11.27 2.64 -12.71
CA VAL A 119 -12.57 2.92 -12.08
C VAL A 119 -13.27 1.63 -11.66
N ILE A 120 -13.31 0.62 -12.55
CA ILE A 120 -13.85 -0.71 -12.24
C ILE A 120 -13.04 -1.33 -11.09
N GLY A 121 -11.71 -1.20 -11.12
CA GLY A 121 -10.81 -1.68 -10.10
C GLY A 121 -11.09 -1.08 -8.72
N ALA A 122 -11.33 0.23 -8.67
CA ALA A 122 -11.72 0.89 -7.42
C ALA A 122 -13.07 0.35 -6.88
N ALA A 123 -14.07 0.25 -7.74
CA ALA A 123 -15.39 -0.24 -7.36
C ALA A 123 -15.36 -1.73 -6.95
N ALA A 124 -14.69 -2.58 -7.75
CA ALA A 124 -14.57 -4.01 -7.50
C ALA A 124 -13.74 -4.29 -6.24
N GLY A 125 -12.64 -3.56 -6.03
CA GLY A 125 -11.79 -3.71 -4.83
C GLY A 125 -12.56 -3.41 -3.53
N TYR A 126 -13.37 -2.34 -3.52
CA TYR A 126 -14.26 -2.05 -2.40
C TYR A 126 -15.35 -3.11 -2.25
N GLY A 127 -16.06 -3.38 -3.36
CA GLY A 127 -17.24 -4.24 -3.38
C GLY A 127 -16.94 -5.69 -3.02
N ALA A 128 -15.81 -6.24 -3.47
CA ALA A 128 -15.41 -7.62 -3.20
C ALA A 128 -15.23 -7.87 -1.69
N LEU A 129 -14.45 -7.04 -1.00
CA LEU A 129 -14.24 -7.19 0.44
C LEU A 129 -15.50 -6.82 1.24
N TRP A 130 -16.27 -5.83 0.78
CA TRP A 130 -17.55 -5.50 1.40
C TRP A 130 -18.53 -6.68 1.32
N LEU A 131 -18.68 -7.30 0.15
CA LEU A 131 -19.54 -8.45 -0.06
C LEU A 131 -19.08 -9.64 0.77
N LEU A 132 -17.77 -9.95 0.77
CA LEU A 132 -17.19 -11.01 1.58
C LEU A 132 -17.47 -10.80 3.06
N ASN A 133 -17.29 -9.57 3.55
CA ASN A 133 -17.59 -9.23 4.95
C ASN A 133 -19.10 -9.29 5.27
N ALA A 134 -19.96 -8.90 4.32
CA ALA A 134 -21.41 -9.01 4.47
C ALA A 134 -21.84 -10.47 4.60
N LEU A 135 -21.32 -11.36 3.72
CA LEU A 135 -21.57 -12.80 3.78
C LEU A 135 -21.05 -13.41 5.09
N TYR A 136 -19.83 -13.04 5.50
CA TYR A 136 -19.26 -13.50 6.77
C TYR A 136 -20.11 -13.06 7.97
N ARG A 137 -20.62 -11.82 7.95
CA ARG A 137 -21.50 -11.29 8.99
C ARG A 137 -22.83 -12.03 9.05
N LEU A 138 -23.40 -12.41 7.91
CA LEU A 138 -24.63 -13.21 7.84
C LEU A 138 -24.44 -14.59 8.51
N VAL A 139 -23.27 -15.21 8.30
CA VAL A 139 -22.99 -16.55 8.84
C VAL A 139 -22.52 -16.51 10.31
N ARG A 140 -21.71 -15.52 10.68
CA ARG A 140 -21.02 -15.47 11.99
C ARG A 140 -21.54 -14.40 12.94
N GLY A 141 -22.48 -13.54 12.51
CA GLY A 141 -23.05 -12.46 13.32
C GLY A 141 -22.10 -11.31 13.65
N ARG A 142 -20.86 -11.32 13.12
CA ARG A 142 -19.83 -10.30 13.37
C ARG A 142 -19.04 -9.98 12.11
N ASN A 143 -18.45 -8.77 12.07
CA ASN A 143 -17.55 -8.41 11.00
C ASN A 143 -16.24 -9.21 11.06
N GLY A 144 -15.77 -9.69 9.92
CA GLY A 144 -14.52 -10.44 9.78
C GLY A 144 -13.36 -9.60 9.25
N ILE A 145 -13.65 -8.54 8.49
CA ILE A 145 -12.67 -7.71 7.81
C ILE A 145 -12.87 -6.24 8.21
N GLY A 146 -11.78 -5.50 8.38
CA GLY A 146 -11.80 -4.08 8.68
C GLY A 146 -12.32 -3.24 7.51
N GLN A 147 -13.17 -2.25 7.80
CA GLN A 147 -13.68 -1.34 6.73
C GLN A 147 -12.56 -0.55 6.04
N GLY A 148 -11.44 -0.33 6.72
CA GLY A 148 -10.28 0.34 6.16
C GLY A 148 -9.62 -0.44 5.03
N ASP A 149 -9.60 -1.78 5.13
CA ASP A 149 -9.02 -2.67 4.13
C ASP A 149 -9.80 -2.58 2.80
N PHE A 150 -11.14 -2.38 2.85
CA PHE A 150 -11.96 -2.19 1.64
C PHE A 150 -11.52 -0.94 0.87
N LYS A 151 -11.29 0.16 1.61
CA LYS A 151 -10.87 1.45 1.03
C LYS A 151 -9.44 1.38 0.48
N LEU A 152 -8.56 0.66 1.18
CA LEU A 152 -7.18 0.46 0.71
C LEU A 152 -7.15 -0.41 -0.55
N LEU A 153 -7.94 -1.49 -0.60
CA LEU A 153 -8.03 -2.33 -1.79
C LEU A 153 -8.66 -1.57 -2.97
N ALA A 154 -9.68 -0.74 -2.71
CA ALA A 154 -10.25 0.16 -3.71
C ALA A 154 -9.21 1.15 -4.25
N ALA A 155 -8.40 1.76 -3.36
CA ALA A 155 -7.35 2.67 -3.76
C ALA A 155 -6.30 1.97 -4.62
N LEU A 156 -5.85 0.77 -4.24
CA LEU A 156 -4.90 -0.01 -5.04
C LEU A 156 -5.49 -0.47 -6.38
N GLY A 157 -6.79 -0.80 -6.42
CA GLY A 157 -7.51 -1.08 -7.66
C GLY A 157 -7.58 0.13 -8.61
N ALA A 158 -7.69 1.35 -8.05
CA ALA A 158 -7.61 2.58 -8.83
C ALA A 158 -6.24 2.81 -9.49
N TRP A 159 -5.15 2.28 -8.91
CA TRP A 159 -3.80 2.34 -9.48
C TRP A 159 -3.56 1.25 -10.52
N LEU A 160 -3.94 0.02 -10.21
CA LEU A 160 -3.51 -1.18 -10.93
C LEU A 160 -4.58 -1.73 -11.90
N GLY A 161 -5.81 -1.22 -11.83
CA GLY A 161 -6.94 -1.77 -12.56
C GLY A 161 -7.55 -3.01 -11.87
N TRP A 162 -8.70 -3.46 -12.38
CA TRP A 162 -9.45 -4.58 -11.81
C TRP A 162 -8.79 -5.94 -12.06
N THR A 163 -8.08 -6.10 -13.16
CA THR A 163 -7.39 -7.33 -13.54
C THR A 163 -6.29 -7.73 -12.57
N ALA A 164 -5.67 -6.75 -11.91
CA ALA A 164 -4.64 -6.97 -10.90
C ALA A 164 -5.18 -7.38 -9.52
N LEU A 165 -6.47 -7.14 -9.23
CA LEU A 165 -7.06 -7.39 -7.91
C LEU A 165 -6.92 -8.83 -7.40
N PRO A 166 -7.17 -9.88 -8.22
CA PRO A 166 -7.01 -11.25 -7.75
C PRO A 166 -5.58 -11.55 -7.30
N LEU A 167 -4.58 -11.14 -8.09
CA LEU A 167 -3.17 -11.34 -7.75
C LEU A 167 -2.77 -10.50 -6.53
N LEU A 168 -3.26 -9.27 -6.43
CA LEU A 168 -3.04 -8.38 -5.29
C LEU A 168 -3.52 -9.01 -3.99
N VAL A 169 -4.74 -9.55 -3.98
CA VAL A 169 -5.32 -10.21 -2.80
C VAL A 169 -4.57 -11.50 -2.47
N CYS A 170 -4.19 -12.29 -3.47
CA CYS A 170 -3.38 -13.49 -3.27
C CYS A 170 -2.01 -13.17 -2.64
N LEU A 171 -1.30 -12.18 -3.16
CA LEU A 171 -0.01 -11.75 -2.62
C LEU A 171 -0.16 -11.19 -1.20
N ALA A 172 -1.19 -10.36 -0.96
CA ALA A 172 -1.48 -9.86 0.37
C ALA A 172 -1.79 -11.00 1.36
N ALA A 173 -2.53 -12.02 0.94
CA ALA A 173 -2.80 -13.19 1.76
C ALA A 173 -1.51 -13.99 2.07
N VAL A 174 -0.63 -14.17 1.09
CA VAL A 174 0.67 -14.83 1.28
C VAL A 174 1.55 -14.03 2.25
N PHE A 175 1.65 -12.72 2.08
CA PHE A 175 2.43 -11.85 2.98
C PHE A 175 1.85 -11.83 4.39
N GLY A 176 0.52 -11.75 4.52
CA GLY A 176 -0.17 -11.80 5.80
C GLY A 176 0.01 -13.13 6.52
N LEU A 177 -0.11 -14.25 5.78
CA LEU A 177 0.12 -15.60 6.31
C LEU A 177 1.59 -15.78 6.71
N GLY A 178 2.53 -15.35 5.89
CA GLY A 178 3.96 -15.40 6.21
C GLY A 178 4.31 -14.63 7.48
N ALA A 179 3.76 -13.42 7.62
CA ALA A 179 3.91 -12.62 8.83
C ALA A 179 3.28 -13.29 10.05
N ALA A 180 2.08 -13.86 9.92
CA ALA A 180 1.40 -14.59 10.97
C ALA A 180 2.19 -15.83 11.43
N LEU A 181 2.74 -16.61 10.47
CA LEU A 181 3.60 -17.76 10.76
C LEU A 181 4.88 -17.33 11.49
N ALA A 182 5.57 -16.31 11.01
CA ALA A 182 6.78 -15.79 11.64
C ALA A 182 6.53 -15.31 13.08
N HIS A 183 5.43 -14.58 13.32
CA HIS A 183 5.04 -14.19 14.67
C HIS A 183 4.60 -15.36 15.54
N GLY A 184 3.88 -16.32 14.96
CA GLY A 184 3.39 -17.52 15.64
C GLY A 184 4.50 -18.45 16.10
N LEU A 185 5.56 -18.60 15.30
CA LEU A 185 6.77 -19.36 15.67
C LEU A 185 7.49 -18.75 16.87
N HIS A 186 7.47 -17.42 16.98
CA HIS A 186 8.09 -16.72 18.10
C HIS A 186 7.18 -16.63 19.35
N ASN A 187 5.85 -16.58 19.16
CA ASN A 187 4.89 -16.51 20.27
C ASN A 187 3.56 -17.19 19.90
N ARG A 188 3.28 -18.35 20.49
CA ARG A 188 2.05 -19.13 20.23
C ARG A 188 0.74 -18.36 20.51
N ARG A 189 0.75 -17.37 21.40
CA ARG A 189 -0.42 -16.52 21.65
C ARG A 189 -0.72 -15.55 20.50
N ALA A 190 0.27 -15.25 19.66
CA ALA A 190 0.12 -14.35 18.52
C ALA A 190 -0.81 -14.92 17.41
N TRP A 191 -0.98 -16.25 17.34
CA TRP A 191 -1.91 -16.89 16.39
C TRP A 191 -3.37 -16.49 16.58
N ARG A 192 -3.77 -16.10 17.79
CA ARG A 192 -5.14 -15.69 18.10
C ARG A 192 -5.36 -14.19 18.01
N ALA A 193 -4.30 -13.42 17.83
CA ALA A 193 -4.39 -11.99 17.70
C ALA A 193 -4.82 -11.61 16.26
N PRO A 194 -5.75 -10.67 16.09
CA PRO A 194 -6.07 -10.15 14.76
C PRO A 194 -4.82 -9.57 14.10
N GLN A 195 -4.49 -10.01 12.89
CA GLN A 195 -3.32 -9.53 12.14
C GLN A 195 -3.68 -8.26 11.36
N PRO A 196 -2.78 -7.28 11.27
CA PRO A 196 -2.98 -6.09 10.44
C PRO A 196 -2.87 -6.47 8.96
N PHE A 197 -4.01 -6.56 8.26
CA PHE A 197 -4.04 -6.96 6.85
C PHE A 197 -3.65 -5.80 5.91
N GLY A 198 -3.85 -4.56 6.33
CA GLY A 198 -3.49 -3.37 5.55
C GLY A 198 -2.00 -3.28 5.23
N ILE A 199 -1.10 -3.78 6.10
CA ILE A 199 0.33 -3.87 5.81
C ILE A 199 0.60 -4.81 4.63
N ALA A 200 -0.02 -5.98 4.65
CA ALA A 200 0.14 -6.98 3.59
C ALA A 200 -0.40 -6.46 2.26
N LEU A 201 -1.56 -5.76 2.26
CA LEU A 201 -2.10 -5.09 1.09
C LEU A 201 -1.17 -3.98 0.57
N ALA A 202 -0.62 -3.15 1.46
CA ALA A 202 0.29 -2.08 1.07
C ALA A 202 1.59 -2.64 0.45
N ALA A 203 2.15 -3.70 1.02
CA ALA A 203 3.34 -4.37 0.49
C ALA A 203 3.08 -5.03 -0.86
N ALA A 204 1.97 -5.77 -1.01
CA ALA A 204 1.57 -6.39 -2.27
C ALA A 204 1.28 -5.32 -3.34
N GLY A 205 0.56 -4.26 -2.99
CA GLY A 205 0.27 -3.14 -3.88
C GLY A 205 1.54 -2.45 -4.37
N TRP A 206 2.51 -2.18 -3.48
CA TRP A 206 3.79 -1.62 -3.88
C TRP A 206 4.54 -2.52 -4.84
N LEU A 207 4.63 -3.82 -4.55
CA LEU A 207 5.29 -4.78 -5.43
C LEU A 207 4.66 -4.78 -6.83
N LEU A 208 3.34 -4.86 -6.92
CA LEU A 208 2.64 -4.87 -8.21
C LEU A 208 2.76 -3.53 -8.96
N LEU A 209 2.78 -2.40 -8.24
CA LEU A 209 3.06 -1.10 -8.86
C LEU A 209 4.44 -1.07 -9.52
N MET A 210 5.46 -1.65 -8.88
CA MET A 210 6.80 -1.75 -9.45
C MET A 210 6.84 -2.71 -10.65
N MET A 211 6.27 -3.91 -10.51
CA MET A 211 6.26 -4.92 -11.57
C MET A 211 5.50 -4.45 -12.82
N ASN A 212 4.35 -3.79 -12.63
CA ASN A 212 3.55 -3.29 -13.75
C ASN A 212 4.11 -2.00 -14.38
N ALA A 213 5.00 -1.31 -13.66
CA ALA A 213 5.67 -0.11 -14.18
C ALA A 213 6.96 -0.42 -14.95
N ASP A 214 7.52 -1.63 -14.83
CA ASP A 214 8.76 -2.01 -15.48
C ASP A 214 8.53 -2.30 -16.97
N GLN A 215 9.15 -1.50 -17.83
CA GLN A 215 9.07 -1.67 -19.29
C GLN A 215 9.73 -2.96 -19.80
N ASN A 216 10.59 -3.58 -19.03
CA ASN A 216 11.26 -4.83 -19.38
C ASN A 216 10.45 -6.08 -18.99
N MET A 217 9.37 -5.89 -18.21
CA MET A 217 8.47 -6.99 -17.85
C MET A 217 7.33 -7.10 -18.88
N PRO A 218 6.97 -8.33 -19.31
CA PRO A 218 5.77 -8.52 -20.12
C PRO A 218 4.56 -8.02 -19.32
N ALA A 219 3.61 -7.40 -20.01
CA ALA A 219 2.37 -6.93 -19.40
C ALA A 219 1.71 -8.10 -18.65
N LEU A 220 1.64 -7.99 -17.31
CA LEU A 220 1.05 -9.04 -16.47
C LEU A 220 -0.47 -9.10 -16.59
N PHE A 221 -1.07 -8.04 -17.14
CA PHE A 221 -2.52 -7.82 -17.14
C PHE A 221 -3.01 -7.22 -18.48
N GLY A 222 -2.34 -7.53 -19.59
CA GLY A 222 -2.76 -7.12 -20.93
C GLY A 222 -3.93 -7.93 -21.48
#